data_7e2141de3ebf70435ed25819b54433e9
#
_entry.id   7e2141de3ebf70435ed25819b54433e9
#
_cell.length_a   1.000
_cell.length_b   1.000
_cell.length_c   1.000
_cell.angle_alpha   90.00
_cell.angle_beta   90.00
_cell.angle_gamma   90.00
#
_symmetry.space_group_name_H-M   'P 1'
#
loop_
_entity.id
_entity.type
_entity.pdbx_description
1 polymer ?
#
loop_
_entity_poly.entity_id
_entity_poly.type
_entity_poly.pdbx_seq_one_letter_code
_entity_poly.pdbx_strand_id
1 'polypeptide(L)'
;EEVTPLASEIILTVSERRNRQKLTLSSTAAPFVFGRGRDCSFVLRRNNVGEHQFTIEYKNNAWLMQDAGSTTCGTWYNNRYIHSGEEVTLQPGDVIGLNTDGNETTQEITFRVEEIRQGEGTAALRRETPNATVLRELDVRRKRRILIGRGEDCDVQLTSDRVSRHHCEVVYKDGHYELNDLGSTNGTYLN
;
A
#
# COMPACT_ATOMS: atom_id res chain seq x y z
N GLU A 1 -3.09 28.96 21.49
CA GLU A 1 -2.65 27.54 21.37
C GLU A 1 -3.37 26.95 20.15
N GLU A 2 -2.66 26.77 19.04
CA GLU A 2 -3.17 26.02 17.88
C GLU A 2 -3.31 24.57 18.31
N VAL A 3 -4.56 24.13 18.46
CA VAL A 3 -4.85 22.70 18.61
C VAL A 3 -4.59 22.03 17.27
N THR A 4 -3.45 21.37 17.16
CA THR A 4 -3.17 20.53 15.99
C THR A 4 -4.29 19.47 15.89
N PRO A 5 -5.07 19.43 14.82
CA PRO A 5 -6.15 18.43 14.72
C PRO A 5 -5.52 17.04 14.77
N LEU A 6 -6.08 16.18 15.60
CA LEU A 6 -5.68 14.77 15.67
C LEU A 6 -5.78 14.15 14.27
N ALA A 7 -4.68 13.60 13.79
CA ALA A 7 -4.66 12.93 12.49
C ALA A 7 -5.62 11.73 12.52
N SER A 8 -6.42 11.58 11.47
CA SER A 8 -7.23 10.38 11.26
C SER A 8 -6.47 9.36 10.42
N GLU A 9 -6.62 8.09 10.70
CA GLU A 9 -6.06 6.99 9.92
C GLU A 9 -7.19 6.10 9.41
N ILE A 10 -7.06 5.65 8.16
CA ILE A 10 -7.88 4.59 7.59
C ILE A 10 -6.99 3.39 7.27
N ILE A 11 -7.42 2.22 7.69
CA ILE A 11 -6.70 0.96 7.51
C ILE A 11 -7.47 0.12 6.51
N LEU A 12 -6.78 -0.25 5.42
CA LEU A 12 -7.33 -1.04 4.33
C LEU A 12 -6.61 -2.39 4.24
N THR A 13 -7.35 -3.46 3.99
CA THR A 13 -6.79 -4.71 3.48
C THR A 13 -6.95 -4.75 1.97
N VAL A 14 -5.83 -4.78 1.27
CA VAL A 14 -5.79 -4.93 -0.18
C VAL A 14 -5.64 -6.41 -0.50
N SER A 15 -6.58 -6.95 -1.25
CA SER A 15 -6.56 -8.33 -1.71
C SER A 15 -6.49 -8.39 -3.24
N GLU A 16 -5.51 -9.11 -3.76
CA GLU A 16 -5.32 -9.37 -5.17
C GLU A 16 -4.98 -10.86 -5.36
N ARG A 17 -5.90 -11.64 -5.90
CA ARG A 17 -5.78 -13.09 -6.04
C ARG A 17 -5.47 -13.76 -4.69
N ARG A 18 -4.24 -14.30 -4.53
CA ARG A 18 -3.76 -14.95 -3.29
C ARG A 18 -2.96 -14.00 -2.40
N ASN A 19 -2.68 -12.78 -2.87
CA ASN A 19 -1.91 -11.79 -2.12
C ASN A 19 -2.83 -10.92 -1.29
N ARG A 20 -2.46 -10.71 -0.04
CA ARG A 20 -3.11 -9.75 0.85
C ARG A 20 -2.04 -8.87 1.48
N GLN A 21 -2.33 -7.58 1.55
CA GLN A 21 -1.47 -6.61 2.22
C GLN A 21 -2.32 -5.60 2.98
N LYS A 22 -1.79 -5.12 4.08
CA LYS A 22 -2.41 -4.07 4.87
C LYS A 22 -1.85 -2.71 4.47
N LEU A 23 -2.71 -1.72 4.41
CA LEU A 23 -2.38 -0.36 4.01
C LEU A 23 -2.97 0.60 5.04
N THR A 24 -2.14 1.46 5.63
CA THR A 24 -2.58 2.50 6.54
C THR A 24 -2.34 3.86 5.89
N LEU A 25 -3.40 4.66 5.75
CA LEU A 25 -3.36 6.00 5.21
C LEU A 25 -3.60 7.00 6.34
N SER A 26 -2.78 8.04 6.41
CA SER A 26 -2.95 9.14 7.38
C SER A 26 -3.52 10.38 6.71
N SER A 27 -4.45 11.03 7.38
CA SER A 27 -5.09 12.27 6.89
C SER A 27 -4.10 13.41 6.65
N THR A 28 -2.91 13.36 7.26
CA THR A 28 -1.87 14.39 7.11
C THR A 28 -1.19 14.39 5.74
N ALA A 29 -1.34 13.32 4.96
CA ALA A 29 -0.71 13.17 3.64
C ALA A 29 -1.69 12.89 2.50
N ALA A 30 -2.99 13.05 2.75
CA ALA A 30 -4.01 12.96 1.71
C ALA A 30 -3.87 14.13 0.69
N PRO A 31 -4.32 13.99 -0.57
CA PRO A 31 -5.01 12.82 -1.12
C PRO A 31 -4.07 11.68 -1.53
N PHE A 32 -4.59 10.44 -1.50
CA PHE A 32 -3.89 9.26 -1.98
C PHE A 32 -4.47 8.82 -3.31
N VAL A 33 -3.62 8.68 -4.33
CA VAL A 33 -4.00 8.27 -5.68
C VAL A 33 -3.68 6.79 -5.88
N PHE A 34 -4.65 6.04 -6.39
CA PHE A 34 -4.56 4.63 -6.73
C PHE A 34 -4.70 4.44 -8.23
N GLY A 35 -3.80 3.69 -8.83
CA GLY A 35 -3.81 3.44 -10.26
C GLY A 35 -2.54 2.77 -10.75
N ARG A 36 -2.38 2.62 -12.08
CA ARG A 36 -1.17 2.03 -12.66
C ARG A 36 -0.04 3.06 -12.89
N GLY A 37 -0.34 4.35 -12.79
CA GLY A 37 0.62 5.43 -12.96
C GLY A 37 1.75 5.35 -11.94
N ARG A 38 2.96 5.73 -12.36
CA ARG A 38 4.14 5.72 -11.50
C ARG A 38 4.11 6.80 -10.41
N ASP A 39 3.31 7.81 -10.62
CA ASP A 39 3.02 8.93 -9.72
C ASP A 39 1.94 8.61 -8.67
N CYS A 40 1.29 7.44 -8.77
CA CYS A 40 0.29 7.02 -7.80
C CYS A 40 0.91 6.73 -6.43
N SER A 41 0.17 7.09 -5.38
CA SER A 41 0.52 6.72 -3.99
C SER A 41 0.51 5.19 -3.80
N PHE A 42 -0.37 4.50 -4.52
CA PHE A 42 -0.45 3.05 -4.57
C PHE A 42 -0.51 2.57 -6.04
N VAL A 43 0.58 1.97 -6.51
CA VAL A 43 0.70 1.53 -7.89
C VAL A 43 0.12 0.12 -8.07
N LEU A 44 -0.91 0.02 -8.90
CA LEU A 44 -1.56 -1.22 -9.31
C LEU A 44 -0.97 -1.67 -10.65
N ARG A 45 -0.16 -2.71 -10.64
CA ARG A 45 0.55 -3.20 -11.84
C ARG A 45 -0.34 -4.07 -12.73
N ARG A 46 -1.40 -3.47 -13.28
CA ARG A 46 -2.36 -4.10 -14.21
C ARG A 46 -2.60 -3.19 -15.41
N ASN A 47 -2.49 -3.74 -16.62
CA ASN A 47 -2.58 -2.97 -17.86
C ASN A 47 -3.97 -2.35 -18.08
N ASN A 48 -5.00 -2.95 -17.54
CA ASN A 48 -6.39 -2.50 -17.64
C ASN A 48 -6.88 -1.66 -16.46
N VAL A 49 -6.02 -1.36 -15.47
CA VAL A 49 -6.30 -0.34 -14.48
C VAL A 49 -5.95 1.03 -15.06
N GLY A 50 -6.73 2.06 -14.75
CA GLY A 50 -6.46 3.43 -15.17
C GLY A 50 -5.13 3.94 -14.63
N GLU A 51 -4.52 4.93 -15.32
CA GLU A 51 -3.33 5.61 -14.79
C GLU A 51 -3.61 6.16 -13.40
N HIS A 52 -4.70 6.89 -13.27
CA HIS A 52 -5.33 7.25 -12.00
C HIS A 52 -6.71 6.59 -11.99
N GLN A 53 -6.95 5.65 -11.09
CA GLN A 53 -8.20 4.89 -11.04
C GLN A 53 -9.19 5.50 -10.05
N PHE A 54 -8.74 5.76 -8.84
CA PHE A 54 -9.52 6.44 -7.81
C PHE A 54 -8.58 7.13 -6.81
N THR A 55 -9.16 8.03 -6.03
CA THR A 55 -8.47 8.71 -4.93
C THR A 55 -9.14 8.40 -3.60
N ILE A 56 -8.36 8.45 -2.52
CA ILE A 56 -8.88 8.46 -1.15
C ILE A 56 -8.32 9.70 -0.46
N GLU A 57 -9.19 10.52 0.10
CA GLU A 57 -8.81 11.72 0.84
C GLU A 57 -9.60 11.85 2.16
N TYR A 58 -9.04 12.61 3.09
CA TYR A 58 -9.74 12.99 4.33
C TYR A 58 -10.17 14.44 4.25
N LYS A 59 -11.48 14.67 4.29
CA LYS A 59 -12.08 15.98 4.08
C LYS A 59 -13.37 16.08 4.87
N ASN A 60 -13.63 17.24 5.45
CA ASN A 60 -14.83 17.47 6.27
C ASN A 60 -15.04 16.41 7.36
N ASN A 61 -13.94 16.00 8.01
CA ASN A 61 -13.94 14.99 9.08
C ASN A 61 -14.39 13.58 8.65
N ALA A 62 -14.25 13.26 7.35
CA ALA A 62 -14.61 11.97 6.78
C ALA A 62 -13.56 11.50 5.76
N TRP A 63 -13.40 10.21 5.63
CA TRP A 63 -12.64 9.58 4.56
C TRP A 63 -13.55 9.39 3.35
N LEU A 64 -13.11 9.90 2.21
CA LEU A 64 -13.86 9.91 0.95
C LEU A 64 -13.08 9.15 -0.11
N MET A 65 -13.77 8.38 -0.93
CA MET A 65 -13.24 7.80 -2.16
C MET A 65 -13.94 8.44 -3.35
N GLN A 66 -13.16 8.84 -4.37
CA GLN A 66 -13.69 9.38 -5.62
C GLN A 66 -13.10 8.61 -6.80
N ASP A 67 -13.96 8.19 -7.74
CA ASP A 67 -13.52 7.62 -9.01
C ASP A 67 -12.89 8.71 -9.90
N ALA A 68 -11.71 8.41 -10.47
CA ALA A 68 -10.96 9.36 -11.28
C ALA A 68 -11.37 9.36 -12.77
N GLY A 69 -12.41 8.63 -13.13
CA GLY A 69 -12.92 8.58 -14.50
C GLY A 69 -12.16 7.65 -15.45
N SER A 70 -11.52 6.61 -14.91
CA SER A 70 -10.88 5.58 -15.74
C SER A 70 -11.91 4.84 -16.59
N THR A 71 -11.62 4.77 -17.89
CA THR A 71 -12.48 4.05 -18.85
C THR A 71 -12.05 2.61 -19.08
N THR A 72 -10.94 2.16 -18.47
CA THR A 72 -10.33 0.86 -18.75
C THR A 72 -10.80 -0.24 -17.82
N CYS A 73 -11.05 0.06 -16.55
CA CYS A 73 -11.76 -0.83 -15.65
C CYS A 73 -12.71 -0.03 -14.75
N GLY A 74 -13.79 -0.66 -14.32
CA GLY A 74 -14.75 -0.02 -13.42
C GLY A 74 -14.25 0.01 -11.98
N THR A 75 -14.70 1.02 -11.24
CA THR A 75 -14.59 1.10 -9.78
C THR A 75 -15.93 0.76 -9.16
N TRP A 76 -15.91 -0.11 -8.16
CA TRP A 76 -17.09 -0.60 -7.47
C TRP A 76 -17.00 -0.27 -5.98
N TYR A 77 -18.10 0.11 -5.39
CA TYR A 77 -18.22 0.36 -3.97
C TYR A 77 -19.36 -0.48 -3.40
N ASN A 78 -19.04 -1.42 -2.51
CA ASN A 78 -19.98 -2.37 -1.94
C ASN A 78 -20.85 -3.06 -3.02
N ASN A 79 -20.22 -3.55 -4.09
CA ASN A 79 -20.85 -4.18 -5.25
C ASN A 79 -21.73 -3.24 -6.11
N ARG A 80 -21.70 -1.93 -5.88
CA ARG A 80 -22.33 -0.93 -6.73
C ARG A 80 -21.28 -0.27 -7.63
N TYR A 81 -21.56 -0.15 -8.91
CA TYR A 81 -20.70 0.59 -9.84
C TYR A 81 -20.67 2.08 -9.48
N ILE A 82 -19.47 2.66 -9.50
CA ILE A 82 -19.24 4.09 -9.25
C ILE A 82 -18.96 4.78 -10.57
N HIS A 83 -19.69 5.88 -10.81
CA HIS A 83 -19.52 6.69 -12.01
C HIS A 83 -18.34 7.66 -11.85
N SER A 84 -17.78 8.07 -13.01
CA SER A 84 -16.70 9.05 -13.06
C SER A 84 -17.01 10.31 -12.24
N GLY A 85 -16.09 10.65 -11.33
CA GLY A 85 -16.22 11.79 -10.43
C GLY A 85 -17.17 11.58 -9.27
N GLU A 86 -17.86 10.46 -9.18
CA GLU A 86 -18.70 10.14 -8.03
C GLU A 86 -17.85 9.94 -6.78
N GLU A 87 -18.29 10.59 -5.68
CA GLU A 87 -17.64 10.54 -4.37
C GLU A 87 -18.50 9.74 -3.40
N VAL A 88 -17.86 8.90 -2.60
CA VAL A 88 -18.51 8.11 -1.54
C VAL A 88 -17.75 8.24 -0.23
N THR A 89 -18.48 8.28 0.88
CA THR A 89 -17.93 8.28 2.23
C THR A 89 -17.61 6.85 2.65
N LEU A 90 -16.38 6.62 3.09
CA LEU A 90 -15.89 5.31 3.53
C LEU A 90 -16.22 5.05 4.99
N GLN A 91 -16.68 3.84 5.27
CA GLN A 91 -16.98 3.33 6.62
C GLN A 91 -16.25 2.00 6.85
N PRO A 92 -15.96 1.63 8.11
CA PRO A 92 -15.45 0.29 8.41
C PRO A 92 -16.38 -0.80 7.86
N GLY A 93 -15.79 -1.79 7.17
CA GLY A 93 -16.50 -2.86 6.50
C GLY A 93 -16.73 -2.64 5.00
N ASP A 94 -16.61 -1.41 4.50
CA ASP A 94 -16.76 -1.10 3.08
C ASP A 94 -15.69 -1.76 2.22
N VAL A 95 -16.05 -2.04 0.97
CA VAL A 95 -15.18 -2.65 -0.01
C VAL A 95 -15.18 -1.83 -1.30
N ILE A 96 -13.98 -1.37 -1.70
CA ILE A 96 -13.73 -0.83 -3.03
C ILE A 96 -13.21 -1.98 -3.88
N GLY A 97 -13.83 -2.23 -5.02
CA GLY A 97 -13.47 -3.30 -5.94
C GLY A 97 -13.09 -2.79 -7.31
N LEU A 98 -12.10 -3.42 -7.93
CA LEU A 98 -11.73 -3.19 -9.32
C LEU A 98 -11.95 -4.45 -10.13
N ASN A 99 -12.64 -4.30 -11.24
CA ASN A 99 -12.87 -5.34 -12.22
C ASN A 99 -11.83 -5.24 -13.31
N THR A 100 -10.84 -6.12 -13.29
CA THR A 100 -9.71 -6.06 -14.20
C THR A 100 -9.77 -7.10 -15.33
N ASP A 101 -10.74 -8.00 -15.32
CA ASP A 101 -10.94 -9.05 -16.35
C ASP A 101 -12.08 -8.75 -17.34
N GLY A 102 -12.80 -7.64 -17.11
CA GLY A 102 -13.97 -7.29 -17.93
C GLY A 102 -15.24 -8.08 -17.60
N ASN A 103 -15.19 -8.92 -16.58
CA ASN A 103 -16.37 -9.65 -16.10
C ASN A 103 -17.06 -8.85 -14.99
N GLU A 104 -18.22 -8.28 -15.25
CA GLU A 104 -18.95 -7.38 -14.35
C GLU A 104 -19.29 -7.99 -12.97
N THR A 105 -19.15 -9.30 -12.82
CA THR A 105 -19.47 -10.02 -11.59
C THR A 105 -18.28 -10.29 -10.69
N THR A 106 -17.05 -10.10 -11.18
CA THR A 106 -15.82 -10.46 -10.45
C THR A 106 -14.96 -9.25 -10.19
N GLN A 107 -14.67 -8.98 -8.93
CA GLN A 107 -13.72 -7.95 -8.50
C GLN A 107 -12.42 -8.63 -8.08
N GLU A 108 -11.38 -8.50 -8.89
CA GLU A 108 -10.12 -9.22 -8.69
C GLU A 108 -9.17 -8.50 -7.75
N ILE A 109 -9.33 -7.20 -7.62
CA ILE A 109 -8.61 -6.38 -6.67
C ILE A 109 -9.63 -5.73 -5.76
N THR A 110 -9.51 -5.95 -4.47
CA THR A 110 -10.42 -5.34 -3.48
C THR A 110 -9.62 -4.62 -2.40
N PHE A 111 -10.15 -3.49 -1.95
CA PHE A 111 -9.67 -2.70 -0.82
C PHE A 111 -10.78 -2.68 0.22
N ARG A 112 -10.61 -3.46 1.28
CA ARG A 112 -11.57 -3.51 2.38
C ARG A 112 -11.17 -2.53 3.46
N VAL A 113 -12.08 -1.68 3.87
CA VAL A 113 -11.89 -0.80 5.03
C VAL A 113 -12.01 -1.64 6.30
N GLU A 114 -10.92 -1.82 7.02
CA GLU A 114 -10.92 -2.56 8.28
C GLU A 114 -11.26 -1.66 9.45
N GLU A 115 -10.67 -0.48 9.50
CA GLU A 115 -10.77 0.41 10.64
C GLU A 115 -10.56 1.87 10.19
N ILE A 116 -11.26 2.78 10.84
CA ILE A 116 -11.00 4.23 10.81
C ILE A 116 -10.80 4.67 12.24
N ARG A 117 -9.66 5.28 12.54
CA ARG A 117 -9.32 5.73 13.88
C ARG A 117 -8.71 7.11 13.89
N GLN A 118 -8.83 7.79 15.02
CA GLN A 118 -8.02 8.97 15.31
C GLN A 118 -6.63 8.47 15.72
N GLY A 119 -5.61 8.88 14.99
CA GLY A 119 -4.25 8.43 15.19
C GLY A 119 -3.33 9.56 15.66
N GLU A 120 -2.32 9.25 16.46
CA GLU A 120 -1.16 10.11 16.66
C GLU A 120 -0.27 9.99 15.41
N GLY A 121 -0.72 10.61 14.30
CA GLY A 121 -0.16 10.30 13.00
C GLY A 121 1.11 11.05 12.68
N THR A 122 2.17 10.31 12.38
CA THR A 122 3.37 10.82 11.71
C THR A 122 3.70 10.08 10.41
N ALA A 123 2.93 9.05 10.03
CA ALA A 123 3.21 8.26 8.83
C ALA A 123 2.10 8.40 7.79
N ALA A 124 2.45 8.96 6.65
CA ALA A 124 1.54 9.26 5.56
C ALA A 124 0.95 8.01 4.89
N LEU A 125 1.80 7.05 4.56
CA LEU A 125 1.44 5.81 3.90
C LEU A 125 2.30 4.68 4.46
N ARG A 126 1.66 3.71 5.08
CA ARG A 126 2.32 2.48 5.51
C ARG A 126 1.77 1.32 4.70
N ARG A 127 2.63 0.64 3.97
CA ARG A 127 2.33 -0.63 3.35
C ARG A 127 2.77 -1.74 4.29
N GLU A 128 1.80 -2.44 4.85
CA GLU A 128 2.06 -3.67 5.57
C GLU A 128 1.88 -4.82 4.57
N THR A 129 2.94 -5.10 3.82
CA THR A 129 3.04 -6.36 3.07
C THR A 129 3.39 -7.47 4.07
N PRO A 130 3.15 -8.73 3.78
CA PRO A 130 3.65 -9.82 4.62
C PRO A 130 5.14 -9.68 4.94
N ASN A 131 5.92 -9.14 4.00
CA ASN A 131 7.34 -8.88 4.18
C ASN A 131 7.63 -7.62 5.00
N ALA A 132 6.76 -6.59 4.93
CA ALA A 132 6.90 -5.38 5.77
C ALA A 132 6.48 -5.63 7.22
N THR A 133 5.52 -6.53 7.45
CA THR A 133 5.17 -7.01 8.80
C THR A 133 6.36 -7.73 9.43
N VAL A 134 7.08 -8.53 8.65
CA VAL A 134 8.32 -9.20 9.09
C VAL A 134 9.39 -8.18 9.48
N LEU A 135 9.54 -7.07 8.75
CA LEU A 135 10.48 -5.99 9.12
C LEU A 135 10.09 -5.25 10.41
N ARG A 136 8.81 -5.20 10.76
CA ARG A 136 8.32 -4.64 12.04
C ARG A 136 8.49 -5.59 13.22
N GLU A 137 8.26 -6.88 12.98
CA GLU A 137 8.41 -7.93 13.99
C GLU A 137 9.88 -8.30 14.20
N LEU A 138 10.70 -8.15 13.16
CA LEU A 138 12.14 -8.17 13.30
C LEU A 138 12.55 -6.88 14.00
N ASP A 139 12.59 -6.92 15.33
CA ASP A 139 13.25 -5.89 16.11
C ASP A 139 14.71 -5.81 15.63
N VAL A 140 14.94 -4.93 14.65
CA VAL A 140 16.24 -4.73 13.99
C VAL A 140 17.32 -4.42 15.01
N ARG A 141 16.92 -3.91 16.19
CA ARG A 141 17.84 -3.69 17.33
C ARG A 141 18.25 -4.99 18.00
N ARG A 142 17.41 -6.05 17.93
CA ARG A 142 17.75 -7.38 18.46
C ARG A 142 18.47 -8.23 17.43
N LYS A 143 18.06 -8.18 16.14
CA LYS A 143 18.81 -8.76 15.03
C LYS A 143 19.74 -7.67 14.48
N ARG A 144 21.00 -7.73 14.80
CA ARG A 144 22.01 -6.78 14.28
C ARG A 144 22.19 -6.81 12.75
N ARG A 145 21.57 -7.76 12.07
CA ARG A 145 21.64 -7.97 10.62
C ARG A 145 20.32 -8.53 10.10
N ILE A 146 19.80 -7.97 9.01
CA ILE A 146 18.63 -8.48 8.27
C ILE A 146 19.07 -8.75 6.84
N LEU A 147 18.90 -9.98 6.41
CA LEU A 147 19.20 -10.41 5.05
C LEU A 147 17.93 -10.29 4.18
N ILE A 148 18.06 -9.65 3.02
CA ILE A 148 16.97 -9.41 2.08
C ILE A 148 17.32 -10.05 0.74
N GLY A 149 16.40 -10.83 0.17
CA GLY A 149 16.62 -11.47 -1.11
C GLY A 149 15.51 -12.44 -1.50
N ARG A 150 15.74 -13.22 -2.56
CA ARG A 150 14.80 -14.21 -3.06
C ARG A 150 14.98 -15.59 -2.39
N GLY A 151 16.09 -15.81 -1.70
CA GLY A 151 16.40 -17.06 -1.01
C GLY A 151 15.43 -17.35 0.12
N GLU A 152 15.13 -18.62 0.35
CA GLU A 152 14.27 -19.08 1.45
C GLU A 152 14.91 -18.85 2.83
N ASP A 153 16.21 -18.67 2.86
CA ASP A 153 17.03 -18.39 4.04
C ASP A 153 17.14 -16.89 4.36
N CYS A 154 16.51 -16.01 3.55
CA CYS A 154 16.47 -14.58 3.81
C CYS A 154 15.46 -14.24 4.91
N ASP A 155 15.83 -13.28 5.78
CA ASP A 155 14.90 -12.73 6.78
C ASP A 155 13.71 -12.02 6.12
N VAL A 156 13.95 -11.40 4.96
CA VAL A 156 12.93 -10.83 4.09
C VAL A 156 13.01 -11.48 2.72
N GLN A 157 12.07 -12.37 2.44
CA GLN A 157 12.00 -13.04 1.16
C GLN A 157 11.21 -12.23 0.14
N LEU A 158 11.82 -11.91 -1.00
CA LEU A 158 11.19 -11.22 -2.12
C LEU A 158 11.00 -12.20 -3.28
N THR A 159 9.78 -12.31 -3.80
CA THR A 159 9.41 -13.33 -4.80
C THR A 159 9.74 -12.96 -6.26
N SER A 160 10.34 -11.79 -6.50
CA SER A 160 10.68 -11.33 -7.85
C SER A 160 11.94 -12.04 -8.37
N ASP A 161 11.90 -12.50 -9.63
CA ASP A 161 13.03 -13.10 -10.34
C ASP A 161 14.18 -12.12 -10.63
N ARG A 162 13.91 -10.80 -10.53
CA ARG A 162 14.90 -9.73 -10.63
C ARG A 162 15.68 -9.50 -9.35
N VAL A 163 15.30 -10.15 -8.26
CA VAL A 163 15.98 -10.07 -6.97
C VAL A 163 16.92 -11.25 -6.82
N SER A 164 18.17 -11.00 -6.48
CA SER A 164 19.17 -12.06 -6.21
C SER A 164 18.77 -12.89 -4.99
N ARG A 165 19.28 -14.12 -4.87
CA ARG A 165 19.00 -14.98 -3.70
C ARG A 165 19.32 -14.27 -2.39
N HIS A 166 20.53 -13.72 -2.29
CA HIS A 166 20.94 -12.76 -1.26
C HIS A 166 21.19 -11.44 -1.99
N HIS A 167 20.31 -10.48 -1.84
CA HIS A 167 20.34 -9.25 -2.62
C HIS A 167 21.05 -8.12 -1.87
N CYS A 168 20.58 -7.83 -0.68
CA CYS A 168 21.18 -6.84 0.19
C CYS A 168 20.95 -7.19 1.66
N GLU A 169 21.63 -6.49 2.54
CA GLU A 169 21.44 -6.60 3.99
C GLU A 169 21.30 -5.24 4.63
N VAL A 170 20.57 -5.19 5.73
CA VAL A 170 20.52 -4.04 6.64
C VAL A 170 21.22 -4.43 7.93
N VAL A 171 22.23 -3.67 8.31
CA VAL A 171 23.01 -3.91 9.52
C VAL A 171 22.85 -2.73 10.47
N TYR A 172 22.60 -2.99 11.75
CA TYR A 172 22.63 -1.97 12.79
C TYR A 172 23.99 -1.93 13.46
N LYS A 173 24.69 -0.83 13.29
CA LYS A 173 26.05 -0.63 13.81
C LYS A 173 26.23 0.80 14.30
N ASP A 174 26.85 0.95 15.45
CA ASP A 174 27.22 2.26 16.02
C ASP A 174 26.09 3.31 16.07
N GLY A 175 24.86 2.83 16.36
CA GLY A 175 23.68 3.69 16.51
C GLY A 175 22.93 4.04 15.22
N HIS A 176 23.37 3.54 14.06
CA HIS A 176 22.72 3.79 12.78
C HIS A 176 22.55 2.51 11.97
N TYR A 177 21.74 2.60 10.91
CA TYR A 177 21.51 1.50 9.96
C TYR A 177 22.37 1.69 8.72
N GLU A 178 23.04 0.62 8.31
CA GLU A 178 23.77 0.54 7.06
C GLU A 178 23.06 -0.42 6.10
N LEU A 179 22.88 -0.02 4.84
CA LEU A 179 22.39 -0.86 3.77
C LEU A 179 23.56 -1.28 2.89
N ASN A 180 23.82 -2.58 2.79
CA ASN A 180 24.89 -3.16 2.00
C ASN A 180 24.32 -4.01 0.87
N ASP A 181 24.70 -3.71 -0.38
CA ASP A 181 24.43 -4.59 -1.51
C ASP A 181 25.37 -5.80 -1.45
N LEU A 182 24.84 -7.00 -1.61
CA LEU A 182 25.59 -8.26 -1.54
C LEU A 182 26.05 -8.76 -2.92
N GLY A 183 26.32 -7.86 -3.85
CA GLY A 183 26.67 -8.18 -5.22
C GLY A 183 25.44 -8.61 -6.03
N SER A 184 24.36 -7.92 -5.85
CA SER A 184 23.11 -8.22 -6.55
C SER A 184 23.23 -7.99 -8.06
N THR A 185 22.51 -8.78 -8.86
CA THR A 185 22.55 -8.68 -10.33
C THR A 185 22.02 -7.34 -10.86
N ASN A 186 21.02 -6.78 -10.21
CA ASN A 186 20.35 -5.55 -10.66
C ASN A 186 20.65 -4.33 -9.79
N GLY A 187 21.46 -4.48 -8.77
CA GLY A 187 21.83 -3.41 -7.84
C GLY A 187 20.77 -3.07 -6.81
N THR A 188 21.22 -2.45 -5.71
CA THR A 188 20.38 -1.91 -4.64
C THR A 188 20.45 -0.39 -4.70
N TYR A 189 19.32 0.28 -4.72
CA TYR A 189 19.23 1.74 -4.82
C TYR A 189 18.51 2.31 -3.61
N LEU A 190 19.05 3.39 -3.06
CA LEU A 190 18.47 4.14 -1.97
C LEU A 190 18.20 5.57 -2.47
N ASN A 191 16.88 5.92 -2.62
CA ASN A 191 16.33 7.24 -3.03
C ASN A 191 16.84 7.76 -4.37
#